data_92090d543aa2d0a7b34460e3284f11b6
#
_entry.id   92090d543aa2d0a7b34460e3284f11b6
#
_cell.length_a   1.000
_cell.length_b   1.000
_cell.length_c   1.000
_cell.angle_alpha   90.00
_cell.angle_beta   90.00
_cell.angle_gamma   90.00
#
_symmetry.space_group_name_H-M   'P 1'
#
loop_
_entity.id
_entity.type
_entity.pdbx_description
1 polymer ?
#
loop_
_entity_poly.entity_id
_entity_poly.type
_entity_poly.pdbx_seq_one_letter_code
_entity_poly.pdbx_strand_id
1 'polypeptide(L)'
;MSLKRTFVLCCGFVMLSLTHAANKQTTVCDIGLIITKHFHTSELETMDGNGSINNRSLSAWKWIPHTSTHRIPSVIFEADCEYHHCTYPNNQEHRELNSVPIYSYMLVLKQDPKNRKCFTVNFHRVTVGCTCVWERSSP
;
A
#
# COMPACT_ATOMS: atom_id res chain seq x y z
N MET A 1 -49.51 -32.17 -41.19
CA MET A 1 -49.56 -30.95 -40.32
C MET A 1 -48.60 -30.98 -39.11
N SER A 2 -47.83 -32.01 -38.91
CA SER A 2 -46.95 -32.16 -37.73
C SER A 2 -45.57 -31.49 -37.87
N LEU A 3 -44.98 -31.51 -39.05
CA LEU A 3 -43.60 -31.04 -39.26
C LEU A 3 -43.37 -29.54 -39.05
N LYS A 4 -44.37 -28.71 -39.39
CA LYS A 4 -44.29 -27.27 -39.22
C LYS A 4 -44.35 -26.82 -37.73
N ARG A 5 -45.08 -27.56 -36.88
CA ARG A 5 -45.18 -27.29 -35.46
C ARG A 5 -43.89 -27.65 -34.70
N THR A 6 -43.22 -28.71 -35.14
CA THR A 6 -41.94 -29.13 -34.52
C THR A 6 -40.81 -28.14 -34.81
N PHE A 7 -40.79 -27.58 -36.05
CA PHE A 7 -39.81 -26.56 -36.43
C PHE A 7 -39.97 -25.24 -35.63
N VAL A 8 -41.21 -24.81 -35.43
CA VAL A 8 -41.49 -23.58 -34.65
C VAL A 8 -41.09 -23.75 -33.18
N LEU A 9 -41.29 -24.92 -32.57
CA LEU A 9 -40.89 -25.23 -31.22
C LEU A 9 -39.37 -25.31 -31.07
N CYS A 10 -38.63 -25.91 -31.99
CA CYS A 10 -37.16 -25.95 -31.97
C CYS A 10 -36.54 -24.54 -32.12
N CYS A 11 -37.06 -23.70 -33.05
CA CYS A 11 -36.58 -22.34 -33.19
C CYS A 11 -36.84 -21.46 -31.93
N GLY A 12 -37.99 -21.69 -31.27
CA GLY A 12 -38.30 -21.00 -30.02
C GLY A 12 -37.33 -21.35 -28.87
N PHE A 13 -36.91 -22.61 -28.75
CA PHE A 13 -35.95 -23.05 -27.75
C PHE A 13 -34.54 -22.54 -28.02
N VAL A 14 -34.11 -22.45 -29.29
CA VAL A 14 -32.79 -21.92 -29.66
C VAL A 14 -32.71 -20.40 -29.37
N MET A 15 -33.81 -19.67 -29.56
CA MET A 15 -33.85 -18.24 -29.29
C MET A 15 -33.86 -17.92 -27.78
N LEU A 16 -34.45 -18.80 -26.94
CA LEU A 16 -34.40 -18.62 -25.48
C LEU A 16 -33.01 -18.91 -24.89
N SER A 17 -32.19 -19.74 -25.48
CA SER A 17 -30.84 -20.07 -25.01
C SER A 17 -29.80 -19.00 -25.33
N LEU A 18 -30.06 -18.08 -26.24
CA LEU A 18 -29.16 -16.98 -26.62
C LEU A 18 -29.26 -15.74 -25.70
N THR A 19 -30.24 -15.68 -24.80
CA THR A 19 -30.42 -14.54 -23.92
C THR A 19 -29.64 -14.63 -22.61
N HIS A 20 -28.93 -15.72 -22.33
CA HIS A 20 -28.05 -15.87 -21.17
C HIS A 20 -26.59 -15.50 -21.48
N ALA A 21 -26.35 -14.52 -22.36
CA ALA A 21 -25.09 -13.82 -22.38
C ALA A 21 -24.99 -13.05 -21.04
N ALA A 22 -24.34 -13.66 -20.07
CA ALA A 22 -24.04 -13.01 -18.81
C ALA A 22 -23.36 -11.68 -19.13
N ASN A 23 -24.09 -10.60 -18.92
CA ASN A 23 -23.58 -9.24 -19.06
C ASN A 23 -22.48 -9.09 -18.01
N LYS A 24 -21.25 -9.38 -18.42
CA LYS A 24 -20.05 -9.23 -17.59
C LYS A 24 -19.87 -7.73 -17.44
N GLN A 25 -20.52 -7.20 -16.41
CA GLN A 25 -20.49 -5.80 -16.08
C GLN A 25 -19.02 -5.43 -15.84
N THR A 26 -18.37 -4.91 -16.87
CA THR A 26 -17.02 -4.38 -16.80
C THR A 26 -17.08 -3.19 -15.84
N THR A 27 -16.54 -3.36 -14.66
CA THR A 27 -16.43 -2.27 -13.70
C THR A 27 -15.43 -1.27 -14.27
N VAL A 28 -15.92 -0.16 -14.80
CA VAL A 28 -15.09 0.94 -15.29
C VAL A 28 -14.81 1.84 -14.10
N CYS A 29 -13.53 2.03 -13.77
CA CYS A 29 -13.08 3.01 -12.79
C CYS A 29 -12.87 4.34 -13.51
N ASP A 30 -13.53 5.39 -13.08
CA ASP A 30 -13.51 6.71 -13.74
C ASP A 30 -12.09 7.33 -13.77
N ILE A 31 -11.38 7.27 -12.66
CA ILE A 31 -9.96 7.60 -12.54
C ILE A 31 -9.35 6.61 -11.53
N GLY A 32 -8.98 5.42 -11.98
CA GLY A 32 -8.45 4.43 -11.04
C GLY A 32 -7.92 3.17 -11.72
N LEU A 33 -7.20 2.40 -10.92
CA LEU A 33 -6.64 1.11 -11.32
C LEU A 33 -7.52 -0.03 -10.81
N ILE A 34 -7.70 -1.04 -11.65
CA ILE A 34 -8.28 -2.32 -11.24
C ILE A 34 -7.12 -3.26 -10.93
N ILE A 35 -7.01 -3.68 -9.67
CA ILE A 35 -5.99 -4.63 -9.26
C ILE A 35 -6.52 -6.04 -9.49
N THR A 36 -5.78 -6.83 -10.24
CA THR A 36 -6.11 -8.24 -10.46
C THR A 36 -5.86 -9.07 -9.20
N LYS A 37 -6.60 -10.18 -9.04
CA LYS A 37 -6.48 -11.08 -7.88
C LYS A 37 -5.08 -11.67 -7.67
N HIS A 38 -4.23 -11.60 -8.68
CA HIS A 38 -2.85 -12.13 -8.65
C HIS A 38 -1.79 -11.06 -8.36
N PHE A 39 -2.21 -9.86 -7.91
CA PHE A 39 -1.26 -8.86 -7.46
C PHE A 39 -0.70 -9.31 -6.09
N HIS A 40 0.42 -9.98 -6.13
CA HIS A 40 1.20 -10.26 -4.92
C HIS A 40 2.09 -9.05 -4.65
N THR A 41 1.92 -8.43 -3.49
CA THR A 41 3.00 -7.64 -2.91
C THR A 41 4.11 -8.65 -2.62
N SER A 42 5.20 -8.60 -3.39
CA SER A 42 6.41 -9.34 -3.02
C SER A 42 6.68 -9.05 -1.55
N GLU A 43 6.73 -10.10 -0.73
CA GLU A 43 7.22 -9.96 0.63
C GLU A 43 8.56 -9.25 0.51
N LEU A 44 8.69 -8.13 1.20
CA LEU A 44 9.97 -7.46 1.33
C LEU A 44 10.86 -8.49 2.03
N GLU A 45 11.66 -9.21 1.23
CA GLU A 45 12.75 -9.98 1.80
C GLU A 45 13.51 -9.02 2.69
N THR A 46 13.59 -9.34 3.95
CA THR A 46 14.36 -8.57 4.92
C THR A 46 15.78 -8.49 4.36
N MET A 47 16.09 -7.34 3.76
CA MET A 47 17.46 -7.05 3.31
C MET A 47 18.33 -6.91 4.55
N ASP A 48 18.80 -8.04 5.05
CA ASP A 48 19.67 -8.16 6.21
C ASP A 48 21.13 -7.73 5.90
N GLY A 49 21.29 -7.02 4.77
CA GLY A 49 22.59 -6.66 4.22
C GLY A 49 23.47 -5.77 5.11
N ASN A 50 22.87 -4.98 5.99
CA ASN A 50 23.61 -4.06 6.88
C ASN A 50 23.32 -4.30 8.37
N GLY A 51 22.59 -5.38 8.71
CA GLY A 51 22.15 -5.66 10.07
C GLY A 51 21.17 -4.57 10.58
N SER A 52 20.93 -4.55 11.88
CA SER A 52 19.98 -3.62 12.49
C SER A 52 20.54 -2.19 12.56
N ILE A 53 20.54 -1.45 11.42
CA ILE A 53 21.04 -0.06 11.38
C ILE A 53 20.29 0.84 12.35
N ASN A 54 19.00 0.61 12.54
CA ASN A 54 18.19 1.37 13.49
C ASN A 54 18.74 1.34 14.90
N ASN A 55 19.29 0.19 15.35
CA ASN A 55 19.86 0.02 16.70
C ASN A 55 21.31 0.49 16.81
N ARG A 56 22.01 0.62 15.68
CA ARG A 56 23.43 1.03 15.62
C ARG A 56 23.61 2.51 15.26
N SER A 57 22.51 3.19 14.98
CA SER A 57 22.52 4.63 14.69
C SER A 57 22.73 5.44 15.97
N LEU A 58 23.46 6.54 15.88
CA LEU A 58 23.51 7.55 16.94
C LEU A 58 22.16 8.20 17.20
N SER A 59 21.26 8.10 16.22
CA SER A 59 19.85 8.49 16.27
C SER A 59 19.01 7.23 16.11
N ALA A 60 18.96 6.39 17.12
CA ALA A 60 18.24 5.11 17.09
C ALA A 60 16.74 5.28 16.92
N TRP A 61 16.09 4.29 16.29
CA TRP A 61 14.63 4.31 16.08
C TRP A 61 14.02 2.93 16.16
N LYS A 62 12.72 2.90 16.42
CA LYS A 62 11.88 1.70 16.37
C LYS A 62 11.02 1.71 15.11
N TRP A 63 10.71 0.53 14.58
CA TRP A 63 9.78 0.37 13.47
C TRP A 63 8.36 0.21 13.99
N ILE A 64 7.47 1.12 13.63
CA ILE A 64 6.06 1.11 14.02
C ILE A 64 5.21 0.72 12.80
N PRO A 65 4.44 -0.38 12.86
CA PRO A 65 3.55 -0.77 11.77
C PRO A 65 2.28 0.07 11.74
N HIS A 66 2.00 0.70 10.60
CA HIS A 66 0.75 1.39 10.31
C HIS A 66 -0.11 0.57 9.37
N THR A 67 -1.19 -0.02 9.89
CA THR A 67 -2.07 -0.92 9.13
C THR A 67 -3.30 -0.17 8.61
N SER A 68 -3.66 -0.42 7.34
CA SER A 68 -4.90 0.07 6.73
C SER A 68 -5.44 -0.96 5.75
N THR A 69 -6.72 -1.32 5.91
CA THR A 69 -7.42 -2.28 5.03
C THR A 69 -7.80 -1.69 3.66
N HIS A 70 -7.77 -0.36 3.55
CA HIS A 70 -8.16 0.37 2.33
C HIS A 70 -6.98 0.93 1.55
N ARG A 71 -5.79 0.36 1.76
CA ARG A 71 -4.55 0.79 1.13
C ARG A 71 -3.70 -0.43 0.73
N ILE A 72 -2.94 -0.28 -0.35
CA ILE A 72 -1.90 -1.22 -0.76
C ILE A 72 -0.57 -0.46 -0.83
N PRO A 73 0.48 -0.89 -0.12
CA PRO A 73 0.50 -2.01 0.82
C PRO A 73 -0.37 -1.72 2.07
N SER A 74 -0.96 -2.77 2.63
CA SER A 74 -1.83 -2.65 3.81
C SER A 74 -1.06 -2.30 5.07
N VAL A 75 0.20 -2.72 5.18
CA VAL A 75 1.10 -2.40 6.28
C VAL A 75 2.24 -1.55 5.75
N ILE A 76 2.53 -0.45 6.44
CA ILE A 76 3.70 0.40 6.22
C ILE A 76 4.41 0.51 7.55
N PHE A 77 5.71 0.23 7.54
CA PHE A 77 6.55 0.44 8.72
C PHE A 77 7.15 1.83 8.66
N GLU A 78 6.99 2.59 9.74
CA GLU A 78 7.56 3.92 9.89
C GLU A 78 8.54 3.95 11.05
N ALA A 79 9.60 4.73 10.91
CA ALA A 79 10.59 4.91 11.95
C ALA A 79 10.07 5.90 13.00
N ASP A 80 10.19 5.55 14.26
CA ASP A 80 9.94 6.42 15.41
C ASP A 80 11.23 6.62 16.19
N CYS A 81 11.71 7.86 16.25
CA CYS A 81 12.99 8.19 16.90
C CYS A 81 12.91 7.91 18.40
N GLU A 82 13.83 7.11 18.90
CA GLU A 82 13.79 6.64 20.29
C GLU A 82 14.14 7.75 21.31
N TYR A 83 14.98 8.69 20.89
CA TYR A 83 15.47 9.78 21.75
C TYR A 83 15.32 11.13 21.05
N HIS A 84 15.24 12.20 21.83
CA HIS A 84 15.24 13.59 21.31
C HIS A 84 16.63 14.06 20.90
N HIS A 85 17.66 13.53 21.56
CA HIS A 85 19.05 13.82 21.26
C HIS A 85 19.75 12.56 20.75
N CYS A 86 20.83 12.76 20.01
CA CYS A 86 21.65 11.64 19.56
C CYS A 86 22.43 11.06 20.75
N THR A 87 22.72 9.77 20.68
CA THR A 87 23.42 9.06 21.74
C THR A 87 24.76 8.52 21.24
N TYR A 88 25.77 8.53 22.09
CA TYR A 88 27.02 7.81 21.88
C TYR A 88 26.82 6.29 22.04
N PRO A 89 27.74 5.46 21.56
CA PRO A 89 27.68 4.01 21.77
C PRO A 89 27.64 3.57 23.25
N ASN A 90 28.00 4.45 24.19
CA ASN A 90 27.93 4.24 25.63
C ASN A 90 26.62 4.74 26.27
N ASN A 91 25.60 5.04 25.44
CA ASN A 91 24.30 5.60 25.84
C ASN A 91 24.38 6.99 26.52
N GLN A 92 25.47 7.74 26.34
CA GLN A 92 25.50 9.14 26.73
C GLN A 92 24.82 10.02 25.68
N GLU A 93 23.96 10.92 26.12
CA GLU A 93 23.30 11.88 25.22
C GLU A 93 24.29 12.94 24.71
N HIS A 94 24.22 13.21 23.45
CA HIS A 94 24.91 14.32 22.80
C HIS A 94 23.97 15.52 22.69
N ARG A 95 23.91 16.35 23.70
CA ARG A 95 22.91 17.44 23.84
C ARG A 95 22.96 18.49 22.73
N GLU A 96 24.07 18.58 22.00
CA GLU A 96 24.23 19.51 20.86
C GLU A 96 23.66 18.96 19.54
N LEU A 97 23.31 17.66 19.51
CA LEU A 97 22.79 16.99 18.33
C LEU A 97 21.38 16.47 18.57
N ASN A 98 20.45 16.99 17.80
CA ASN A 98 19.05 16.54 17.83
C ASN A 98 18.84 15.33 16.93
N SER A 99 18.08 14.37 17.45
CA SER A 99 17.59 13.23 16.69
C SER A 99 16.31 13.64 15.98
N VAL A 100 16.32 13.64 14.63
CA VAL A 100 15.18 14.08 13.84
C VAL A 100 14.79 13.03 12.80
N PRO A 101 13.48 12.89 12.48
CA PRO A 101 13.00 11.94 11.49
C PRO A 101 13.37 12.34 10.06
N ILE A 102 13.70 11.34 9.25
CA ILE A 102 13.91 11.46 7.81
C ILE A 102 12.63 11.05 7.12
N TYR A 103 12.07 11.93 6.31
CA TYR A 103 10.85 11.68 5.55
C TYR A 103 11.13 11.27 4.12
N SER A 104 10.32 10.37 3.60
CA SER A 104 10.27 10.01 2.19
C SER A 104 8.82 9.93 1.72
N TYR A 105 8.61 9.85 0.40
CA TYR A 105 7.30 9.64 -0.19
C TYR A 105 7.28 8.32 -0.93
N MET A 106 6.26 7.50 -0.64
CA MET A 106 6.02 6.27 -1.36
C MET A 106 4.68 6.30 -2.07
N LEU A 107 4.59 5.59 -3.19
CA LEU A 107 3.32 5.39 -3.87
C LEU A 107 2.50 4.36 -3.11
N VAL A 108 1.24 4.69 -2.87
CA VAL A 108 0.26 3.79 -2.29
C VAL A 108 -1.00 3.79 -3.15
N LEU A 109 -1.69 2.67 -3.15
CA LEU A 109 -2.99 2.54 -3.79
C LEU A 109 -4.06 2.64 -2.72
N LYS A 110 -4.92 3.65 -2.80
CA LYS A 110 -6.06 3.82 -1.90
C LYS A 110 -7.32 3.30 -2.57
N GLN A 111 -8.07 2.46 -1.86
CA GLN A 111 -9.35 1.94 -2.30
C GLN A 111 -10.40 3.05 -2.34
N ASP A 112 -11.18 3.11 -3.43
CA ASP A 112 -12.29 4.04 -3.54
C ASP A 112 -13.42 3.63 -2.56
N PRO A 113 -13.89 4.54 -1.70
CA PRO A 113 -14.95 4.23 -0.75
C PRO A 113 -16.30 3.92 -1.42
N LYS A 114 -16.56 4.45 -2.62
CA LYS A 114 -17.79 4.22 -3.39
C LYS A 114 -17.73 2.93 -4.20
N ASN A 115 -16.56 2.60 -4.71
CA ASN A 115 -16.34 1.39 -5.49
C ASN A 115 -15.08 0.65 -5.05
N ARG A 116 -15.25 -0.33 -4.19
CA ARG A 116 -14.14 -1.11 -3.59
C ARG A 116 -13.28 -1.88 -4.60
N LYS A 117 -13.69 -1.98 -5.86
CA LYS A 117 -12.90 -2.58 -6.92
C LYS A 117 -11.92 -1.59 -7.56
N CYS A 118 -12.11 -0.29 -7.31
CA CYS A 118 -11.30 0.78 -7.85
C CYS A 118 -10.27 1.27 -6.82
N PHE A 119 -9.08 1.60 -7.32
CA PHE A 119 -7.98 2.12 -6.51
C PHE A 119 -7.42 3.38 -7.16
N THR A 120 -7.08 4.36 -6.36
CA THR A 120 -6.40 5.58 -6.80
C THR A 120 -4.96 5.58 -6.32
N VAL A 121 -4.05 6.08 -7.15
CA VAL A 121 -2.64 6.25 -6.80
C VAL A 121 -2.48 7.50 -5.95
N ASN A 122 -1.79 7.37 -4.83
CA ASN A 122 -1.49 8.48 -3.93
C ASN A 122 -0.05 8.44 -3.45
N PHE A 123 0.51 9.61 -3.16
CA PHE A 123 1.76 9.71 -2.42
C PHE A 123 1.48 9.73 -0.92
N HIS A 124 2.17 8.88 -0.19
CA HIS A 124 2.11 8.81 1.26
C HIS A 124 3.46 9.17 1.84
N ARG A 125 3.50 10.17 2.73
CA ARG A 125 4.74 10.54 3.43
C ARG A 125 4.98 9.54 4.55
N VAL A 126 6.17 8.97 4.59
CA VAL A 126 6.61 7.98 5.58
C VAL A 126 7.90 8.41 6.24
N THR A 127 8.10 8.06 7.49
CA THR A 127 9.37 8.21 8.19
C THR A 127 10.22 6.97 7.93
N VAL A 128 11.36 7.15 7.27
CA VAL A 128 12.23 6.03 6.84
C VAL A 128 13.42 5.79 7.75
N GLY A 129 13.63 6.62 8.74
CA GLY A 129 14.73 6.53 9.70
C GLY A 129 14.87 7.82 10.48
N CYS A 130 15.88 7.87 11.35
CA CYS A 130 16.25 9.06 12.10
C CYS A 130 17.72 9.42 11.85
N THR A 131 18.04 10.71 11.99
CA THR A 131 19.40 11.23 11.80
C THR A 131 19.74 12.28 12.84
N CYS A 132 21.03 12.52 12.99
CA CYS A 132 21.57 13.53 13.90
C CYS A 132 21.77 14.84 13.16
N VAL A 133 21.28 15.93 13.71
CA VAL A 133 21.48 17.28 13.21
C VAL A 133 21.90 18.21 14.34
N TRP A 134 22.64 19.24 14.02
CA TRP A 134 22.95 20.31 14.96
C TRP A 134 21.68 21.02 15.40
N GLU A 135 21.66 21.48 16.64
CA GLU A 135 20.59 22.34 17.11
C GLU A 135 20.47 23.58 16.19
N ARG A 136 19.24 23.92 15.82
CA ARG A 136 19.01 25.12 15.00
C ARG A 136 19.31 26.34 15.85
N SER A 137 20.43 26.99 15.60
CA SER A 137 20.69 28.31 16.17
C SER A 137 19.64 29.28 15.62
N SER A 138 18.77 29.80 16.48
CA SER A 138 17.89 30.91 16.10
C SER A 138 18.77 32.12 15.76
N PRO A 139 18.50 32.79 14.63
CA PRO A 139 19.19 34.03 14.29
C PRO A 139 18.88 35.16 15.27
#